data_23df7112ac3ef0b166abb5f09ad8a406
#
_entry.id   23df7112ac3ef0b166abb5f09ad8a406
#
_cell.length_a   1.000
_cell.length_b   1.000
_cell.length_c   1.000
_cell.angle_alpha   90.00
_cell.angle_beta   90.00
_cell.angle_gamma   90.00
#
_symmetry.space_group_name_H-M   'P 1'
#
loop_
_entity.id
_entity.type
_entity.pdbx_description
1 polymer ?
#
loop_
_entity_poly.entity_id
_entity_poly.type
_entity_poly.pdbx_seq_one_letter_code
_entity_poly.pdbx_strand_id
1 'polypeptide(L)'
;MIIPQPRVEMYHEGTYKMKKKVDTIELISLYNIYKNGNEDVEIKIVKTLGVDDYDIDITEDGIKITASGDCGVFRAVSSLRQLIRYNGDSLPFCTVKDSPDFEKRSYLFDISCGRMPTVATFKRLIDMLADLKYNEFQIYLEGRCFQYEEFAKYTEEFECLNAKDMEELDEYCAQRFIDFIPNQNSFGHLGEWLSLDDFKHLRVGNDEVNTATINPLLDESFDFIDKFCSSLLPHFRSEYMNIGFDEAVGLGKYQLEEICKEKGADNVFMDWLNKLADHVREKYGKKVQFWADMVYDSPDAYKRVPEGAIALNWGYDMIKSSMMERHCYDLWQHNIPFYVCPGNSNWLSTTGRFDVMSFNLRTAGEMGVKYGAKGYMLTDWGCGEGHRSICG
;
A
#
# COMPACT_ATOMS: atom_id res chain seq x y z
N MET A 1 20.29 -17.49 -5.24
CA MET A 1 19.09 -16.91 -5.84
C MET A 1 18.65 -15.73 -4.98
N ILE A 2 18.52 -14.57 -5.57
CA ILE A 2 18.04 -13.32 -4.93
C ILE A 2 16.53 -13.24 -5.07
N ILE A 3 15.82 -12.78 -4.03
CA ILE A 3 14.36 -12.62 -3.99
C ILE A 3 14.03 -11.17 -3.64
N PRO A 4 13.19 -10.47 -4.43
CA PRO A 4 12.64 -10.90 -5.72
C PRO A 4 13.74 -11.14 -6.76
N GLN A 5 13.45 -11.99 -7.75
CA GLN A 5 14.43 -12.33 -8.79
C GLN A 5 14.80 -11.07 -9.58
N PRO A 6 16.10 -10.73 -9.69
CA PRO A 6 16.53 -9.56 -10.47
C PRO A 6 16.42 -9.83 -11.97
N ARG A 7 16.47 -8.76 -12.77
CA ARG A 7 16.46 -8.82 -14.25
C ARG A 7 17.62 -9.65 -14.80
N VAL A 8 18.77 -9.51 -14.19
CA VAL A 8 19.99 -10.26 -14.53
C VAL A 8 20.62 -10.79 -13.25
N GLU A 9 20.88 -12.08 -13.20
CA GLU A 9 21.63 -12.75 -12.13
C GLU A 9 22.55 -13.79 -12.81
N MET A 10 23.83 -13.42 -13.04
CA MET A 10 24.83 -14.26 -13.68
C MET A 10 25.98 -14.52 -12.74
N TYR A 11 26.34 -15.80 -12.60
CA TYR A 11 27.47 -16.26 -11.81
C TYR A 11 28.67 -16.61 -12.72
N HIS A 12 29.88 -16.32 -12.23
CA HIS A 12 31.14 -16.58 -12.92
C HIS A 12 32.04 -17.50 -12.06
N GLU A 13 33.10 -18.06 -12.66
CA GLU A 13 34.06 -18.86 -11.90
C GLU A 13 34.85 -17.98 -10.94
N GLY A 14 34.96 -18.44 -9.69
CA GLY A 14 35.71 -17.78 -8.64
C GLY A 14 34.84 -17.22 -7.51
N THR A 15 35.53 -16.79 -6.48
CA THR A 15 34.88 -16.18 -5.28
C THR A 15 35.69 -15.01 -4.76
N TYR A 16 35.01 -14.00 -4.26
CA TYR A 16 35.60 -12.89 -3.52
C TYR A 16 35.53 -13.17 -2.02
N LYS A 17 36.68 -13.16 -1.35
CA LYS A 17 36.75 -13.26 0.10
C LYS A 17 36.65 -11.87 0.70
N MET A 18 35.59 -11.57 1.42
CA MET A 18 35.44 -10.28 2.10
C MET A 18 36.59 -10.05 3.08
N LYS A 19 37.17 -8.86 3.04
CA LYS A 19 38.31 -8.44 3.88
C LYS A 19 37.89 -8.27 5.33
N LYS A 20 36.65 -7.78 5.52
CA LYS A 20 36.08 -7.58 6.84
C LYS A 20 34.84 -8.44 7.03
N LYS A 21 34.86 -9.26 8.09
CA LYS A 21 33.67 -10.02 8.47
C LYS A 21 32.56 -9.07 8.83
N VAL A 22 31.37 -9.32 8.28
CA VAL A 22 30.15 -8.58 8.62
C VAL A 22 29.53 -9.21 9.85
N ASP A 23 29.52 -8.49 10.97
CA ASP A 23 28.98 -8.98 12.24
C ASP A 23 27.45 -8.81 12.34
N THR A 24 26.87 -8.04 11.45
CA THR A 24 25.40 -7.82 11.39
C THR A 24 24.86 -8.11 10.01
N ILE A 25 23.69 -8.74 9.97
CA ILE A 25 22.91 -8.96 8.75
C ILE A 25 21.63 -8.14 8.73
N GLU A 26 21.47 -7.17 9.65
CA GLU A 26 20.40 -6.22 9.63
C GLU A 26 20.56 -5.25 8.44
N LEU A 27 19.52 -5.09 7.63
CA LEU A 27 19.59 -4.39 6.34
C LEU A 27 20.01 -2.93 6.49
N ILE A 28 19.41 -2.20 7.42
CA ILE A 28 19.72 -0.77 7.61
C ILE A 28 21.16 -0.57 8.15
N SER A 29 21.62 -1.46 8.98
CA SER A 29 22.99 -1.41 9.50
C SER A 29 24.01 -1.70 8.41
N LEU A 30 23.77 -2.68 7.55
CA LEU A 30 24.60 -2.96 6.38
C LEU A 30 24.62 -1.78 5.38
N TYR A 31 23.45 -1.23 5.09
CA TYR A 31 23.35 -0.06 4.24
C TYR A 31 24.21 1.11 4.77
N ASN A 32 24.11 1.41 6.05
CA ASN A 32 24.89 2.48 6.67
C ASN A 32 26.42 2.19 6.64
N ILE A 33 26.82 0.94 6.87
CA ILE A 33 28.24 0.52 6.78
C ILE A 33 28.78 0.78 5.36
N TYR A 34 28.06 0.32 4.35
CA TYR A 34 28.53 0.42 2.96
C TYR A 34 28.44 1.85 2.43
N LYS A 35 27.39 2.59 2.74
CA LYS A 35 27.23 3.98 2.34
C LYS A 35 28.30 4.90 2.90
N ASN A 36 28.76 4.68 4.13
CA ASN A 36 29.78 5.48 4.81
C ASN A 36 31.23 5.10 4.44
N GLY A 37 31.38 4.15 3.54
CA GLY A 37 32.67 3.65 3.07
C GLY A 37 33.06 2.32 3.73
N ASN A 38 33.41 1.36 2.89
CA ASN A 38 33.85 0.02 3.29
C ASN A 38 34.93 -0.47 2.32
N GLU A 39 35.89 -1.26 2.83
CA GLU A 39 37.03 -1.77 2.03
C GLU A 39 36.62 -2.79 0.96
N ASP A 40 35.45 -3.41 1.12
CA ASP A 40 34.93 -4.44 0.23
C ASP A 40 34.00 -3.87 -0.84
N VAL A 41 33.37 -2.70 -0.60
CA VAL A 41 32.29 -2.17 -1.43
C VAL A 41 32.61 -0.78 -1.95
N GLU A 42 32.68 -0.64 -3.28
CA GLU A 42 32.71 0.62 -4.00
C GLU A 42 31.30 1.01 -4.46
N ILE A 43 30.85 2.24 -4.18
CA ILE A 43 29.56 2.77 -4.63
C ILE A 43 29.80 3.82 -5.73
N LYS A 44 29.18 3.59 -6.89
CA LYS A 44 29.17 4.51 -8.03
C LYS A 44 27.78 5.06 -8.28
N ILE A 45 27.63 6.39 -8.24
CA ILE A 45 26.36 7.04 -8.53
C ILE A 45 26.27 7.45 -9.99
N VAL A 46 25.19 7.00 -10.68
CA VAL A 46 24.89 7.26 -12.09
C VAL A 46 23.47 7.79 -12.21
N LYS A 47 23.32 9.10 -12.33
CA LYS A 47 22.02 9.82 -12.29
C LYS A 47 21.03 9.49 -13.41
N THR A 48 21.45 8.78 -14.45
CA THR A 48 20.58 8.36 -15.56
C THR A 48 19.81 7.07 -15.29
N LEU A 49 20.12 6.37 -14.21
CA LEU A 49 19.36 5.19 -13.75
C LEU A 49 18.07 5.60 -13.06
N GLY A 50 17.08 4.72 -13.07
CA GLY A 50 15.86 4.89 -12.27
C GLY A 50 16.14 4.91 -10.77
N VAL A 51 15.21 5.43 -9.99
CA VAL A 51 15.39 5.66 -8.53
C VAL A 51 15.71 4.36 -7.78
N ASP A 52 15.07 3.27 -8.14
CA ASP A 52 15.24 1.94 -7.52
C ASP A 52 16.21 1.03 -8.31
N ASP A 53 16.75 1.50 -9.46
CA ASP A 53 17.63 0.70 -10.29
C ASP A 53 19.01 0.55 -9.64
N TYR A 54 19.61 -0.64 -9.81
CA TYR A 54 20.97 -0.90 -9.35
C TYR A 54 21.64 -2.03 -10.13
N ASP A 55 22.98 -1.97 -10.17
CA ASP A 55 23.85 -3.06 -10.58
C ASP A 55 24.77 -3.44 -9.42
N ILE A 56 25.09 -4.74 -9.31
CA ILE A 56 26.13 -5.28 -8.42
C ILE A 56 27.08 -6.11 -9.28
N ASP A 57 28.37 -5.81 -9.25
CA ASP A 57 29.43 -6.61 -9.81
C ASP A 57 30.37 -7.08 -8.70
N ILE A 58 30.52 -8.40 -8.55
CA ILE A 58 31.44 -9.02 -7.60
C ILE A 58 32.55 -9.71 -8.40
N THR A 59 33.77 -9.24 -8.25
CA THR A 59 34.96 -9.71 -8.97
C THR A 59 36.12 -9.97 -8.00
N GLU A 60 37.31 -10.30 -8.50
CA GLU A 60 38.51 -10.45 -7.68
C GLU A 60 38.93 -9.12 -6.99
N ASP A 61 38.57 -7.98 -7.57
CA ASP A 61 38.92 -6.65 -7.05
C ASP A 61 38.00 -6.21 -5.89
N GLY A 62 36.80 -6.78 -5.75
CA GLY A 62 35.81 -6.42 -4.74
C GLY A 62 34.38 -6.41 -5.24
N ILE A 63 33.55 -5.68 -4.51
CA ILE A 63 32.13 -5.52 -4.77
C ILE A 63 31.89 -4.09 -5.26
N LYS A 64 31.29 -3.95 -6.44
CA LYS A 64 30.89 -2.65 -6.98
C LYS A 64 29.38 -2.54 -7.07
N ILE A 65 28.81 -1.50 -6.45
CA ILE A 65 27.40 -1.14 -6.55
C ILE A 65 27.28 0.10 -7.43
N THR A 66 26.45 0.04 -8.46
CA THR A 66 26.10 1.19 -9.30
C THR A 66 24.62 1.48 -9.15
N ALA A 67 24.25 2.72 -8.80
CA ALA A 67 22.86 3.13 -8.58
C ALA A 67 22.65 4.62 -8.87
N SER A 68 21.38 5.09 -8.93
CA SER A 68 21.10 6.52 -9.16
C SER A 68 21.25 7.40 -7.92
N GLY A 69 21.14 6.79 -6.74
CA GLY A 69 21.19 7.46 -5.44
C GLY A 69 20.96 6.47 -4.29
N ASP A 70 20.71 7.02 -3.12
CA ASP A 70 20.62 6.27 -1.85
C ASP A 70 19.57 5.16 -1.89
N CYS A 71 18.43 5.37 -2.54
CA CYS A 71 17.39 4.36 -2.67
C CYS A 71 17.89 3.14 -3.44
N GLY A 72 18.46 3.32 -4.64
CA GLY A 72 19.03 2.23 -5.43
C GLY A 72 20.18 1.51 -4.70
N VAL A 73 21.03 2.26 -3.98
CA VAL A 73 22.06 1.64 -3.11
C VAL A 73 21.43 0.76 -2.04
N PHE A 74 20.37 1.21 -1.39
CA PHE A 74 19.66 0.44 -0.38
C PHE A 74 19.08 -0.87 -0.98
N ARG A 75 18.47 -0.80 -2.19
CA ARG A 75 17.97 -2.00 -2.91
C ARG A 75 19.11 -2.96 -3.27
N ALA A 76 20.25 -2.44 -3.72
CA ALA A 76 21.45 -3.23 -3.98
C ALA A 76 21.94 -3.94 -2.70
N VAL A 77 22.02 -3.22 -1.58
CA VAL A 77 22.43 -3.79 -0.29
C VAL A 77 21.46 -4.88 0.18
N SER A 78 20.16 -4.76 -0.08
CA SER A 78 19.19 -5.84 0.18
C SER A 78 19.58 -7.13 -0.58
N SER A 79 19.91 -7.02 -1.86
CA SER A 79 20.36 -8.17 -2.66
C SER A 79 21.71 -8.70 -2.22
N LEU A 80 22.67 -7.84 -1.92
CA LEU A 80 23.98 -8.25 -1.41
C LEU A 80 23.88 -8.94 -0.05
N ARG A 81 23.01 -8.47 0.83
CA ARG A 81 22.68 -9.10 2.11
C ARG A 81 22.20 -10.54 1.94
N GLN A 82 21.36 -10.81 0.93
CA GLN A 82 20.91 -12.16 0.64
C GLN A 82 22.08 -13.04 0.18
N LEU A 83 22.97 -12.54 -0.66
CA LEU A 83 24.19 -13.25 -1.08
C LEU A 83 25.08 -13.58 0.14
N ILE A 84 25.26 -12.62 1.04
CA ILE A 84 26.04 -12.82 2.28
C ILE A 84 25.40 -13.88 3.17
N ARG A 85 24.08 -13.87 3.32
CA ARG A 85 23.35 -14.89 4.12
C ARG A 85 23.56 -16.31 3.62
N TYR A 86 23.63 -16.50 2.29
CA TYR A 86 23.79 -17.82 1.69
C TYR A 86 25.25 -18.29 1.64
N ASN A 87 26.20 -17.37 1.44
CA ASN A 87 27.59 -17.72 1.13
C ASN A 87 28.58 -17.35 2.26
N GLY A 88 28.12 -16.69 3.30
CA GLY A 88 28.99 -16.14 4.35
C GLY A 88 29.89 -15.03 3.79
N ASP A 89 31.18 -15.10 4.12
CA ASP A 89 32.18 -14.12 3.73
C ASP A 89 32.90 -14.45 2.41
N SER A 90 32.53 -15.55 1.73
CA SER A 90 33.09 -15.99 0.45
C SER A 90 32.02 -15.90 -0.64
N LEU A 91 31.89 -14.75 -1.26
CA LEU A 91 30.84 -14.45 -2.23
C LEU A 91 31.25 -14.93 -3.63
N PRO A 92 30.36 -15.60 -4.38
CA PRO A 92 30.63 -15.98 -5.77
C PRO A 92 30.84 -14.73 -6.63
N PHE A 93 31.71 -14.79 -7.62
CA PHE A 93 31.76 -13.77 -8.64
C PHE A 93 30.45 -13.75 -9.39
N CYS A 94 29.82 -12.59 -9.51
CA CYS A 94 28.53 -12.46 -10.19
C CYS A 94 28.27 -11.04 -10.67
N THR A 95 27.38 -10.95 -11.65
CA THR A 95 26.77 -9.70 -12.10
C THR A 95 25.28 -9.78 -11.81
N VAL A 96 24.77 -8.82 -11.05
CA VAL A 96 23.33 -8.63 -10.79
C VAL A 96 22.92 -7.27 -11.34
N LYS A 97 21.82 -7.23 -12.11
CA LYS A 97 21.20 -5.98 -12.55
C LYS A 97 19.70 -6.05 -12.30
N ASP A 98 19.16 -5.01 -11.74
CA ASP A 98 17.76 -4.98 -11.39
C ASP A 98 17.12 -3.61 -11.60
N SER A 99 15.88 -3.65 -12.05
CA SER A 99 14.99 -2.50 -12.17
C SER A 99 13.54 -2.97 -12.02
N PRO A 100 12.70 -2.26 -11.28
CA PRO A 100 11.33 -2.71 -11.02
C PRO A 100 10.43 -2.54 -12.26
N ASP A 101 9.45 -3.45 -12.43
CA ASP A 101 8.38 -3.32 -13.44
C ASP A 101 7.36 -2.25 -13.02
N PHE A 102 7.15 -2.08 -11.72
CA PHE A 102 6.23 -1.10 -11.17
C PHE A 102 7.01 -0.03 -10.39
N GLU A 103 6.70 1.23 -10.67
CA GLU A 103 7.25 2.37 -9.93
C GLU A 103 6.93 2.26 -8.44
N LYS A 104 5.70 1.89 -8.12
CA LYS A 104 5.18 1.71 -6.77
C LYS A 104 4.89 0.24 -6.48
N ARG A 105 5.45 -0.26 -5.38
CA ARG A 105 5.28 -1.62 -4.89
C ARG A 105 4.78 -1.52 -3.46
N SER A 106 3.45 -1.58 -3.34
CA SER A 106 2.71 -1.28 -2.13
C SER A 106 2.25 -2.56 -1.43
N TYR A 107 2.21 -2.53 -0.11
CA TYR A 107 1.61 -3.55 0.72
C TYR A 107 0.57 -2.91 1.63
N LEU A 108 -0.66 -3.40 1.58
CA LEU A 108 -1.74 -2.98 2.46
C LEU A 108 -2.01 -4.08 3.48
N PHE A 109 -1.96 -3.72 4.75
CA PHE A 109 -2.19 -4.62 5.88
C PHE A 109 -3.45 -4.20 6.65
N ASP A 110 -4.45 -5.07 6.66
CA ASP A 110 -5.70 -4.84 7.37
C ASP A 110 -5.59 -5.20 8.86
N ILE A 111 -5.98 -4.28 9.73
CA ILE A 111 -6.02 -4.46 11.19
C ILE A 111 -7.43 -4.42 11.77
N SER A 112 -8.44 -4.27 10.93
CA SER A 112 -9.82 -3.99 11.37
C SER A 112 -10.47 -5.17 12.10
N CYS A 113 -10.31 -6.38 11.61
CA CYS A 113 -11.05 -7.54 12.09
C CYS A 113 -10.41 -8.24 13.31
N GLY A 114 -10.02 -7.48 14.32
CA GLY A 114 -9.45 -8.03 15.57
C GLY A 114 -7.99 -8.49 15.44
N ARG A 115 -7.28 -8.03 14.43
CA ARG A 115 -5.86 -8.30 14.18
C ARG A 115 -5.04 -7.04 14.46
N MET A 116 -4.75 -6.77 15.72
CA MET A 116 -3.96 -5.61 16.13
C MET A 116 -2.51 -6.02 16.46
N PRO A 117 -1.54 -5.86 15.54
CA PRO A 117 -0.14 -6.11 15.84
C PRO A 117 0.46 -5.02 16.74
N THR A 118 1.47 -5.40 17.50
CA THR A 118 2.31 -4.41 18.19
C THR A 118 3.19 -3.64 17.21
N VAL A 119 3.64 -2.44 17.59
CA VAL A 119 4.62 -1.66 16.81
C VAL A 119 5.87 -2.49 16.46
N ALA A 120 6.35 -3.32 17.39
CA ALA A 120 7.48 -4.22 17.14
C ALA A 120 7.17 -5.25 16.05
N THR A 121 5.93 -5.72 15.93
CA THR A 121 5.50 -6.63 14.85
C THR A 121 5.44 -5.90 13.51
N PHE A 122 4.91 -4.70 13.49
CA PHE A 122 4.93 -3.85 12.28
C PHE A 122 6.35 -3.58 11.80
N LYS A 123 7.28 -3.26 12.70
CA LYS A 123 8.69 -3.06 12.33
C LYS A 123 9.31 -4.29 11.68
N ARG A 124 9.02 -5.50 12.19
CA ARG A 124 9.48 -6.75 11.53
C ARG A 124 8.87 -6.93 10.15
N LEU A 125 7.58 -6.60 9.97
CA LEU A 125 6.93 -6.62 8.67
C LEU A 125 7.59 -5.61 7.72
N ILE A 126 7.82 -4.38 8.15
CA ILE A 126 8.49 -3.34 7.37
C ILE A 126 9.92 -3.77 6.97
N ASP A 127 10.68 -4.41 7.87
CA ASP A 127 12.00 -4.98 7.53
C ASP A 127 11.91 -6.04 6.42
N MET A 128 10.90 -6.91 6.48
CA MET A 128 10.66 -7.91 5.44
C MET A 128 10.25 -7.24 4.11
N LEU A 129 9.36 -6.25 4.15
CA LEU A 129 8.96 -5.49 2.97
C LEU A 129 10.16 -4.76 2.33
N ALA A 130 11.02 -4.16 3.14
CA ALA A 130 12.26 -3.51 2.68
C ALA A 130 13.20 -4.51 2.01
N ASP A 131 13.37 -5.70 2.58
CA ASP A 131 14.20 -6.78 2.03
C ASP A 131 13.64 -7.31 0.70
N LEU A 132 12.32 -7.31 0.56
CA LEU A 132 11.59 -7.64 -0.67
C LEU A 132 11.45 -6.46 -1.64
N LYS A 133 12.07 -5.31 -1.33
CA LYS A 133 12.11 -4.10 -2.17
C LYS A 133 10.75 -3.42 -2.38
N TYR A 134 9.81 -3.60 -1.46
CA TYR A 134 8.62 -2.74 -1.42
C TYR A 134 9.03 -1.30 -1.11
N ASN A 135 8.25 -0.34 -1.62
CA ASN A 135 8.50 1.09 -1.42
C ASN A 135 7.26 1.89 -1.00
N GLU A 136 6.15 1.19 -0.75
CA GLU A 136 4.96 1.75 -0.11
C GLU A 136 4.37 0.75 0.88
N PHE A 137 3.80 1.29 1.97
CA PHE A 137 3.09 0.54 3.00
C PHE A 137 1.84 1.29 3.43
N GLN A 138 0.75 0.55 3.69
CA GLN A 138 -0.49 1.09 4.22
C GLN A 138 -1.01 0.18 5.32
N ILE A 139 -1.56 0.77 6.38
CA ILE A 139 -2.38 0.09 7.37
C ILE A 139 -3.83 0.47 7.10
N TYR A 140 -4.66 -0.52 6.78
CA TYR A 140 -6.09 -0.31 6.55
C TYR A 140 -6.80 -0.12 7.87
N LEU A 141 -7.47 1.03 8.00
CA LEU A 141 -8.21 1.43 9.19
C LEU A 141 -9.72 1.36 8.93
N GLU A 142 -10.36 0.36 9.50
CA GLU A 142 -11.82 0.26 9.58
C GLU A 142 -12.24 0.06 11.03
N GLY A 143 -13.31 0.74 11.45
CA GLY A 143 -13.74 0.72 12.85
C GLY A 143 -12.83 1.54 13.78
N ARG A 144 -12.73 1.11 15.03
CA ARG A 144 -12.05 1.85 16.11
C ARG A 144 -10.65 1.32 16.39
N CYS A 145 -9.82 1.20 15.36
CA CYS A 145 -8.46 0.66 15.45
C CYS A 145 -7.34 1.73 15.55
N PHE A 146 -7.71 3.02 15.51
CA PHE A 146 -6.82 4.15 15.75
C PHE A 146 -7.46 5.12 16.77
N GLN A 147 -6.62 5.72 17.65
CA GLN A 147 -7.05 6.71 18.63
C GLN A 147 -7.14 8.10 17.97
N TYR A 148 -8.26 8.38 17.33
CA TYR A 148 -8.53 9.72 16.80
C TYR A 148 -8.74 10.70 17.94
N GLU A 149 -8.01 11.80 17.96
CA GLU A 149 -8.09 12.82 19.02
C GLU A 149 -9.53 13.34 19.18
N GLU A 150 -10.18 13.67 18.07
CA GLU A 150 -11.56 14.16 18.03
C GLU A 150 -12.61 13.12 18.49
N PHE A 151 -12.26 11.86 18.54
CA PHE A 151 -13.12 10.75 18.90
C PHE A 151 -12.58 9.91 20.07
N ALA A 152 -11.70 10.45 20.90
CA ALA A 152 -11.01 9.75 21.98
C ALA A 152 -11.97 8.93 22.87
N LYS A 153 -13.11 9.53 23.28
CA LYS A 153 -14.11 8.86 24.15
C LYS A 153 -14.68 7.54 23.57
N TYR A 154 -14.55 7.31 22.28
CA TYR A 154 -15.06 6.09 21.63
C TYR A 154 -13.99 5.02 21.43
N THR A 155 -12.72 5.37 21.67
CA THR A 155 -11.55 4.49 21.43
C THR A 155 -10.78 4.14 22.70
N GLU A 156 -11.06 4.80 23.84
CA GLU A 156 -10.35 4.61 25.11
C GLU A 156 -10.34 3.18 25.64
N GLU A 157 -11.38 2.39 25.36
CA GLU A 157 -11.51 1.00 25.82
C GLU A 157 -10.91 -0.03 24.87
N PHE A 158 -10.34 0.41 23.74
CA PHE A 158 -9.81 -0.46 22.70
C PHE A 158 -8.29 -0.44 22.67
N GLU A 159 -7.70 -1.60 22.35
CA GLU A 159 -6.30 -1.66 21.94
C GLU A 159 -6.19 -1.08 20.52
N CYS A 160 -5.75 0.16 20.41
CA CYS A 160 -5.66 0.90 19.16
C CYS A 160 -4.23 1.40 18.94
N LEU A 161 -3.86 1.60 17.69
CA LEU A 161 -2.71 2.44 17.35
C LEU A 161 -3.02 3.90 17.72
N ASN A 162 -2.00 4.65 18.09
CA ASN A 162 -2.11 6.07 18.42
C ASN A 162 -1.15 6.91 17.55
N ALA A 163 -1.20 8.23 17.72
CA ALA A 163 -0.40 9.18 16.97
C ALA A 163 1.11 8.87 17.03
N LYS A 164 1.63 8.53 18.22
CA LYS A 164 3.06 8.22 18.41
C LYS A 164 3.45 6.92 17.68
N ASP A 165 2.57 5.93 17.69
CA ASP A 165 2.80 4.69 16.95
C ASP A 165 2.92 4.95 15.45
N MET A 166 2.03 5.81 14.91
CA MET A 166 2.07 6.18 13.49
C MET A 166 3.35 6.96 13.14
N GLU A 167 3.73 7.95 13.96
CA GLU A 167 4.97 8.70 13.77
C GLU A 167 6.21 7.80 13.84
N GLU A 168 6.24 6.86 14.78
CA GLU A 168 7.33 5.89 14.92
C GLU A 168 7.42 4.97 13.70
N LEU A 169 6.28 4.50 13.16
CA LEU A 169 6.23 3.66 11.97
C LEU A 169 6.57 4.47 10.71
N ASP A 170 6.13 5.72 10.60
CA ASP A 170 6.44 6.60 9.47
C ASP A 170 7.95 6.87 9.38
N GLU A 171 8.61 7.19 10.51
CA GLU A 171 10.05 7.34 10.57
C GLU A 171 10.78 6.03 10.23
N TYR A 172 10.29 4.90 10.73
CA TYR A 172 10.87 3.58 10.49
C TYR A 172 10.78 3.16 9.02
N CYS A 173 9.66 3.46 8.35
CA CYS A 173 9.47 3.29 6.92
C CYS A 173 10.39 4.21 6.11
N ALA A 174 10.47 5.49 6.45
CA ALA A 174 11.30 6.48 5.74
C ALA A 174 12.78 6.10 5.72
N GLN A 175 13.32 5.58 6.84
CA GLN A 175 14.69 5.07 6.92
C GLN A 175 14.96 3.90 5.96
N ARG A 176 13.92 3.23 5.45
CA ARG A 176 13.96 2.08 4.54
C ARG A 176 13.51 2.39 3.13
N PHE A 177 13.33 3.68 2.82
CA PHE A 177 12.81 4.14 1.53
C PHE A 177 11.45 3.53 1.21
N ILE A 178 10.58 3.45 2.23
CA ILE A 178 9.18 3.06 2.14
C ILE A 178 8.33 4.28 2.49
N ASP A 179 7.42 4.63 1.60
CA ASP A 179 6.40 5.66 1.84
C ASP A 179 5.24 5.05 2.65
N PHE A 180 4.98 5.58 3.85
CA PHE A 180 3.89 5.12 4.70
C PHE A 180 2.67 5.98 4.44
N ILE A 181 1.69 5.43 3.70
CA ILE A 181 0.51 6.16 3.23
C ILE A 181 -0.63 5.99 4.23
N PRO A 182 -1.21 7.08 4.77
CA PRO A 182 -2.39 7.01 5.62
C PRO A 182 -3.59 6.48 4.84
N ASN A 183 -4.40 5.63 5.49
CA ASN A 183 -5.58 5.01 4.93
C ASN A 183 -6.76 5.19 5.88
N GLN A 184 -7.87 5.74 5.39
CA GLN A 184 -9.09 5.98 6.15
C GLN A 184 -10.30 5.93 5.25
N ASN A 185 -11.23 5.02 5.52
CA ASN A 185 -12.50 4.99 4.83
C ASN A 185 -13.31 6.27 5.05
N SER A 186 -13.91 6.79 3.98
CA SER A 186 -14.62 8.07 3.99
C SER A 186 -15.96 8.07 3.25
N PHE A 187 -16.43 6.91 2.78
CA PHE A 187 -17.76 6.74 2.20
C PHE A 187 -18.42 5.41 2.60
N GLY A 188 -17.93 4.26 2.13
CA GLY A 188 -18.28 2.93 2.62
C GLY A 188 -17.49 2.53 3.86
N HIS A 189 -17.72 1.33 4.39
CA HIS A 189 -16.95 0.71 5.49
C HIS A 189 -16.89 1.52 6.81
N LEU A 190 -17.91 2.33 7.08
CA LEU A 190 -18.07 3.10 8.32
C LEU A 190 -19.07 2.49 9.30
N GLY A 191 -19.43 1.20 9.11
CA GLY A 191 -20.53 0.56 9.81
C GLY A 191 -20.40 0.59 11.33
N GLU A 192 -19.22 0.39 11.88
CA GLU A 192 -18.99 0.42 13.32
C GLU A 192 -19.23 1.81 13.90
N TRP A 193 -18.69 2.85 13.26
CA TRP A 193 -18.90 4.24 13.66
C TRP A 193 -20.35 4.67 13.53
N LEU A 194 -20.99 4.33 12.41
CA LEU A 194 -22.38 4.70 12.10
C LEU A 194 -23.40 3.84 12.86
N SER A 195 -22.98 2.89 13.69
CA SER A 195 -23.82 2.17 14.64
C SER A 195 -23.93 2.86 15.99
N LEU A 196 -23.02 3.77 16.29
CA LEU A 196 -23.01 4.52 17.55
C LEU A 196 -24.17 5.54 17.59
N ASP A 197 -24.82 5.67 18.75
CA ASP A 197 -25.97 6.55 18.93
C ASP A 197 -25.70 8.00 18.51
N ASP A 198 -24.49 8.47 18.75
CA ASP A 198 -24.06 9.84 18.41
C ASP A 198 -23.93 10.06 16.89
N PHE A 199 -23.73 9.01 16.08
CA PHE A 199 -23.43 9.11 14.65
C PHE A 199 -24.40 8.36 13.73
N LYS A 200 -25.36 7.59 14.29
CA LYS A 200 -26.30 6.80 13.48
C LYS A 200 -27.18 7.64 12.54
N HIS A 201 -27.35 8.94 12.82
CA HIS A 201 -28.09 9.86 11.96
C HIS A 201 -27.34 10.21 10.68
N LEU A 202 -26.01 10.01 10.63
CA LEU A 202 -25.16 10.23 9.45
C LEU A 202 -25.20 9.06 8.46
N ARG A 203 -25.75 7.90 8.85
CA ARG A 203 -25.75 6.71 7.99
C ARG A 203 -26.80 6.79 6.90
N VAL A 204 -26.52 6.15 5.79
CA VAL A 204 -27.52 5.74 4.81
C VAL A 204 -28.15 4.43 5.31
N GLY A 205 -29.45 4.43 5.57
CA GLY A 205 -30.15 3.28 6.16
C GLY A 205 -31.30 3.70 7.07
N ASN A 206 -31.67 2.83 7.98
CA ASN A 206 -32.70 3.05 9.00
C ASN A 206 -32.34 2.35 10.30
N ASP A 207 -33.28 2.25 11.26
CA ASP A 207 -32.99 1.62 12.56
C ASP A 207 -32.71 0.11 12.46
N GLU A 208 -33.18 -0.56 11.41
CA GLU A 208 -32.99 -1.99 11.17
C GLU A 208 -31.75 -2.27 10.27
N VAL A 209 -31.38 -1.32 9.42
CA VAL A 209 -30.34 -1.51 8.40
C VAL A 209 -29.28 -0.43 8.47
N ASN A 210 -28.06 -0.83 8.81
CA ASN A 210 -26.87 -0.02 8.63
C ASN A 210 -26.13 -0.48 7.37
N THR A 211 -26.08 0.38 6.34
CA THR A 211 -25.40 0.07 5.08
C THR A 211 -23.90 0.31 5.13
N ALA A 212 -23.37 0.67 6.28
CA ALA A 212 -21.97 1.12 6.46
C ALA A 212 -21.57 2.32 5.59
N THR A 213 -22.53 2.97 4.92
CA THR A 213 -22.32 4.12 4.03
C THR A 213 -22.72 5.39 4.75
N ILE A 214 -21.85 6.40 4.77
CA ILE A 214 -22.17 7.73 5.31
C ILE A 214 -23.01 8.52 4.28
N ASN A 215 -23.92 9.37 4.77
CA ASN A 215 -24.78 10.16 3.90
C ASN A 215 -24.05 11.43 3.39
N PRO A 216 -23.64 11.49 2.11
CA PRO A 216 -22.85 12.58 1.56
C PRO A 216 -23.63 13.90 1.39
N LEU A 217 -24.96 13.87 1.62
CA LEU A 217 -25.83 15.05 1.50
C LEU A 217 -25.82 15.92 2.76
N LEU A 218 -25.27 15.44 3.87
CA LEU A 218 -25.23 16.14 5.13
C LEU A 218 -23.86 16.84 5.31
N ASP A 219 -23.87 18.11 5.67
CA ASP A 219 -22.65 18.83 6.01
C ASP A 219 -21.94 18.21 7.22
N GLU A 220 -22.69 17.70 8.18
CA GLU A 220 -22.19 16.97 9.34
C GLU A 220 -21.39 15.70 8.98
N SER A 221 -21.76 15.03 7.86
CA SER A 221 -20.99 13.91 7.34
C SER A 221 -19.61 14.33 6.84
N PHE A 222 -19.52 15.50 6.23
CA PHE A 222 -18.25 16.07 5.82
C PHE A 222 -17.37 16.44 7.02
N ASP A 223 -17.93 17.10 8.02
CA ASP A 223 -17.24 17.45 9.25
C ASP A 223 -16.77 16.21 10.04
N PHE A 224 -17.57 15.14 9.99
CA PHE A 224 -17.21 13.85 10.59
C PHE A 224 -15.96 13.25 9.93
N ILE A 225 -15.91 13.22 8.59
CA ILE A 225 -14.73 12.72 7.85
C ILE A 225 -13.52 13.64 8.04
N ASP A 226 -13.71 14.96 8.08
CA ASP A 226 -12.61 15.90 8.34
C ASP A 226 -11.96 15.70 9.70
N LYS A 227 -12.71 15.31 10.72
CA LYS A 227 -12.18 14.95 12.04
C LYS A 227 -11.28 13.72 12.02
N PHE A 228 -11.59 12.71 11.18
CA PHE A 228 -10.64 11.63 10.95
C PHE A 228 -9.35 12.13 10.29
N CYS A 229 -9.49 12.94 9.24
CA CYS A 229 -8.35 13.50 8.53
C CYS A 229 -7.47 14.35 9.45
N SER A 230 -8.07 15.24 10.27
CA SER A 230 -7.32 16.12 11.18
C SER A 230 -6.58 15.36 12.27
N SER A 231 -7.14 14.23 12.74
CA SER A 231 -6.49 13.38 13.75
C SER A 231 -5.41 12.46 13.18
N LEU A 232 -5.51 12.07 11.90
CA LEU A 232 -4.63 11.06 11.30
C LEU A 232 -3.49 11.66 10.49
N LEU A 233 -3.79 12.59 9.57
CA LEU A 233 -2.86 13.04 8.53
C LEU A 233 -1.60 13.76 9.02
N PRO A 234 -1.60 14.49 10.16
CA PRO A 234 -0.40 15.17 10.66
C PRO A 234 0.77 14.24 10.98
N HIS A 235 0.51 12.93 11.16
CA HIS A 235 1.51 11.94 11.57
C HIS A 235 2.21 11.24 10.39
N PHE A 236 1.94 11.67 9.15
CA PHE A 236 2.44 11.02 7.93
C PHE A 236 3.11 11.99 6.98
N ARG A 237 4.31 11.62 6.50
CA ARG A 237 5.07 12.38 5.49
C ARG A 237 4.55 12.21 4.08
N SER A 238 3.82 11.11 3.80
CA SER A 238 3.34 10.78 2.45
C SER A 238 2.58 11.94 1.80
N GLU A 239 2.80 12.13 0.50
CA GLU A 239 1.99 13.05 -0.32
C GLU A 239 0.58 12.49 -0.63
N TYR A 240 0.33 11.23 -0.33
CA TYR A 240 -0.93 10.56 -0.61
C TYR A 240 -1.70 10.20 0.66
N MET A 241 -3.02 10.06 0.50
CA MET A 241 -3.94 9.46 1.44
C MET A 241 -4.86 8.52 0.67
N ASN A 242 -5.02 7.28 1.14
CA ASN A 242 -6.07 6.39 0.66
C ASN A 242 -7.36 6.72 1.43
N ILE A 243 -8.39 7.15 0.71
CA ILE A 243 -9.68 7.57 1.27
C ILE A 243 -10.76 6.48 1.23
N GLY A 244 -10.41 5.25 0.82
CA GLY A 244 -11.36 4.14 0.66
C GLY A 244 -12.24 4.32 -0.57
N PHE A 245 -13.54 4.49 -0.38
CA PHE A 245 -14.59 4.72 -1.40
C PHE A 245 -15.16 3.47 -2.06
N ASP A 246 -14.72 2.28 -1.65
CA ASP A 246 -15.27 1.02 -2.13
C ASP A 246 -16.62 0.67 -1.48
N GLU A 247 -17.35 -0.19 -2.16
CA GLU A 247 -18.52 -0.88 -1.66
C GLU A 247 -19.55 0.00 -0.92
N ALA A 248 -19.80 1.23 -1.41
CA ALA A 248 -20.80 2.15 -0.85
C ALA A 248 -22.21 1.61 -1.10
N VAL A 249 -22.56 0.50 -0.43
CA VAL A 249 -23.80 -0.30 -0.66
C VAL A 249 -25.09 0.45 -0.37
N GLY A 250 -25.02 1.59 0.31
CA GLY A 250 -26.13 2.52 0.53
C GLY A 250 -26.44 3.44 -0.65
N LEU A 251 -25.53 3.55 -1.61
CA LEU A 251 -25.72 4.43 -2.78
C LEU A 251 -26.95 3.99 -3.59
N GLY A 252 -27.82 4.95 -3.91
CA GLY A 252 -29.10 4.69 -4.59
C GLY A 252 -30.18 4.07 -3.72
N LYS A 253 -30.01 4.00 -2.40
CA LYS A 253 -30.97 3.44 -1.45
C LYS A 253 -31.31 4.42 -0.34
N TYR A 254 -32.41 4.17 0.36
CA TYR A 254 -32.86 4.98 1.51
C TYR A 254 -32.79 6.48 1.23
N GLN A 255 -32.08 7.24 2.02
CA GLN A 255 -31.94 8.70 1.90
C GLN A 255 -31.31 9.15 0.57
N LEU A 256 -30.58 8.26 -0.12
CA LEU A 256 -29.96 8.56 -1.41
C LEU A 256 -30.81 8.11 -2.62
N GLU A 257 -31.97 7.46 -2.41
CA GLU A 257 -32.78 6.90 -3.51
C GLU A 257 -33.24 7.99 -4.48
N GLU A 258 -33.86 9.05 -3.98
CA GLU A 258 -34.44 10.10 -4.82
C GLU A 258 -33.35 10.92 -5.56
N ILE A 259 -32.30 11.31 -4.87
CA ILE A 259 -31.21 12.09 -5.49
C ILE A 259 -30.46 11.27 -6.55
N CYS A 260 -30.29 9.95 -6.32
CA CYS A 260 -29.67 9.07 -7.31
C CYS A 260 -30.60 8.80 -8.51
N LYS A 261 -31.92 8.79 -8.34
CA LYS A 261 -32.87 8.78 -9.48
C LYS A 261 -32.81 10.06 -10.30
N GLU A 262 -32.66 11.20 -9.63
CA GLU A 262 -32.62 12.52 -10.28
C GLU A 262 -31.28 12.76 -11.00
N LYS A 263 -30.17 12.56 -10.32
CA LYS A 263 -28.83 12.94 -10.81
C LYS A 263 -28.02 11.80 -11.40
N GLY A 264 -28.39 10.56 -11.11
CA GLY A 264 -27.56 9.38 -11.33
C GLY A 264 -26.69 9.04 -10.10
N ALA A 265 -26.58 7.76 -9.77
CA ALA A 265 -25.79 7.29 -8.61
C ALA A 265 -24.30 7.59 -8.76
N ASP A 266 -23.78 7.46 -9.98
CA ASP A 266 -22.40 7.81 -10.34
C ASP A 266 -22.09 9.29 -10.12
N ASN A 267 -23.02 10.19 -10.42
CA ASN A 267 -22.85 11.61 -10.17
C ASN A 267 -22.81 11.93 -8.67
N VAL A 268 -23.67 11.31 -7.87
CA VAL A 268 -23.65 11.49 -6.40
C VAL A 268 -22.34 10.97 -5.82
N PHE A 269 -21.86 9.82 -6.30
CA PHE A 269 -20.56 9.25 -5.91
C PHE A 269 -19.41 10.21 -6.26
N MET A 270 -19.37 10.69 -7.52
CA MET A 270 -18.30 11.58 -7.99
C MET A 270 -18.33 12.96 -7.35
N ASP A 271 -19.52 13.48 -7.01
CA ASP A 271 -19.64 14.75 -6.25
C ASP A 271 -18.97 14.61 -4.88
N TRP A 272 -19.23 13.50 -4.18
CA TRP A 272 -18.64 13.24 -2.88
C TRP A 272 -17.11 12.99 -2.96
N LEU A 273 -16.67 12.18 -3.93
CA LEU A 273 -15.26 11.93 -4.17
C LEU A 273 -14.49 13.24 -4.44
N ASN A 274 -15.00 14.09 -5.33
CA ASN A 274 -14.34 15.35 -5.65
C ASN A 274 -14.33 16.31 -4.45
N LYS A 275 -15.45 16.42 -3.72
CA LYS A 275 -15.54 17.27 -2.51
C LYS A 275 -14.45 16.89 -1.50
N LEU A 276 -14.25 15.60 -1.24
CA LEU A 276 -13.24 15.13 -0.30
C LEU A 276 -11.81 15.23 -0.85
N ALA A 277 -11.60 14.91 -2.14
CA ALA A 277 -10.28 15.03 -2.77
C ALA A 277 -9.79 16.48 -2.79
N ASP A 278 -10.68 17.43 -3.12
CA ASP A 278 -10.39 18.87 -3.09
C ASP A 278 -10.03 19.32 -1.66
N HIS A 279 -10.83 18.89 -0.68
CA HIS A 279 -10.58 19.22 0.73
C HIS A 279 -9.23 18.67 1.24
N VAL A 280 -8.95 17.42 0.95
CA VAL A 280 -7.67 16.78 1.33
C VAL A 280 -6.49 17.51 0.68
N ARG A 281 -6.64 17.92 -0.59
CA ARG A 281 -5.62 18.69 -1.29
C ARG A 281 -5.45 20.09 -0.71
N GLU A 282 -6.53 20.81 -0.49
CA GLU A 282 -6.50 22.23 -0.09
C GLU A 282 -6.09 22.41 1.37
N LYS A 283 -6.61 21.57 2.27
CA LYS A 283 -6.37 21.70 3.70
C LYS A 283 -5.10 20.97 4.16
N TYR A 284 -4.83 19.78 3.59
CA TYR A 284 -3.74 18.92 4.05
C TYR A 284 -2.58 18.77 3.04
N GLY A 285 -2.71 19.35 1.84
CA GLY A 285 -1.66 19.30 0.82
C GLY A 285 -1.40 17.90 0.24
N LYS A 286 -2.37 16.97 0.39
CA LYS A 286 -2.21 15.58 -0.04
C LYS A 286 -3.07 15.26 -1.27
N LYS A 287 -2.63 14.28 -2.06
CA LYS A 287 -3.37 13.66 -3.15
C LYS A 287 -4.10 12.43 -2.63
N VAL A 288 -5.16 12.01 -3.32
CA VAL A 288 -5.95 10.86 -2.87
C VAL A 288 -5.65 9.61 -3.70
N GLN A 289 -5.73 8.46 -3.03
CA GLN A 289 -5.96 7.16 -3.61
C GLN A 289 -7.39 6.74 -3.25
N PHE A 290 -8.09 6.06 -4.15
CA PHE A 290 -9.45 5.58 -3.90
C PHE A 290 -9.69 4.24 -4.61
N TRP A 291 -10.53 3.37 -4.04
CA TRP A 291 -10.93 2.12 -4.67
C TRP A 291 -11.90 2.39 -5.81
N ALA A 292 -11.65 1.80 -6.97
CA ALA A 292 -12.26 2.21 -8.23
C ALA A 292 -13.47 1.37 -8.66
N ASP A 293 -13.93 0.42 -7.83
CA ASP A 293 -15.02 -0.50 -8.17
C ASP A 293 -16.33 0.20 -8.56
N MET A 294 -16.61 1.36 -7.98
CA MET A 294 -17.82 2.13 -8.25
C MET A 294 -17.75 3.00 -9.54
N VAL A 295 -16.61 2.97 -10.25
CA VAL A 295 -16.38 3.83 -11.44
C VAL A 295 -16.50 3.04 -12.76
N TYR A 296 -16.29 1.72 -12.75
CA TYR A 296 -16.09 0.93 -13.96
C TYR A 296 -17.26 0.87 -14.94
N ASP A 297 -18.47 0.96 -14.49
CA ASP A 297 -19.63 0.85 -15.36
C ASP A 297 -20.21 2.21 -15.80
N SER A 298 -19.53 3.31 -15.47
CA SER A 298 -19.97 4.67 -15.83
C SER A 298 -18.91 5.41 -16.65
N PRO A 299 -19.07 5.51 -17.99
CA PRO A 299 -18.14 6.23 -18.85
C PRO A 299 -17.98 7.72 -18.51
N ASP A 300 -18.98 8.33 -17.89
CA ASP A 300 -18.90 9.73 -17.49
C ASP A 300 -18.19 9.92 -16.14
N ALA A 301 -18.18 8.90 -15.27
CA ALA A 301 -17.42 8.93 -14.02
C ALA A 301 -15.91 9.04 -14.28
N TYR A 302 -15.37 8.35 -15.29
CA TYR A 302 -13.94 8.45 -15.65
C TYR A 302 -13.48 9.87 -15.94
N LYS A 303 -14.35 10.71 -16.55
CA LYS A 303 -14.05 12.12 -16.89
C LYS A 303 -14.00 13.02 -15.65
N ARG A 304 -14.53 12.54 -14.53
CA ARG A 304 -14.67 13.28 -13.29
C ARG A 304 -13.71 12.84 -12.19
N VAL A 305 -12.84 11.85 -12.46
CA VAL A 305 -11.81 11.44 -11.51
C VAL A 305 -10.92 12.65 -11.16
N PRO A 306 -10.70 12.96 -9.86
CA PRO A 306 -9.94 14.13 -9.46
C PRO A 306 -8.52 14.11 -10.02
N GLU A 307 -8.02 15.27 -10.44
CA GLU A 307 -6.66 15.40 -10.98
C GLU A 307 -5.61 14.93 -9.96
N GLY A 308 -4.71 14.06 -10.40
CA GLY A 308 -3.65 13.48 -9.56
C GLY A 308 -4.11 12.38 -8.61
N ALA A 309 -5.40 12.03 -8.60
CA ALA A 309 -5.88 10.88 -7.87
C ALA A 309 -5.39 9.57 -8.50
N ILE A 310 -5.17 8.55 -7.66
CA ILE A 310 -4.78 7.20 -8.10
C ILE A 310 -5.97 6.27 -7.87
N ALA A 311 -6.44 5.63 -8.95
CA ALA A 311 -7.47 4.62 -8.89
C ALA A 311 -6.89 3.25 -8.48
N LEU A 312 -7.44 2.64 -7.44
CA LEU A 312 -7.02 1.33 -6.94
C LEU A 312 -7.93 0.26 -7.54
N ASN A 313 -7.41 -0.46 -8.55
CA ASN A 313 -8.13 -1.50 -9.28
C ASN A 313 -7.97 -2.86 -8.58
N TRP A 314 -8.96 -3.26 -7.78
CA TRP A 314 -8.96 -4.49 -7.02
C TRP A 314 -9.82 -5.60 -7.63
N GLY A 315 -9.47 -6.85 -7.31
CA GLY A 315 -10.23 -8.03 -7.70
C GLY A 315 -9.52 -9.31 -7.23
N TYR A 316 -10.16 -10.11 -6.37
CA TYR A 316 -9.47 -11.13 -5.57
C TYR A 316 -9.81 -12.57 -5.91
N ASP A 317 -11.02 -12.84 -6.40
CA ASP A 317 -11.42 -14.18 -6.85
C ASP A 317 -11.08 -14.39 -8.34
N MET A 318 -11.25 -15.63 -8.82
CA MET A 318 -10.94 -15.95 -10.23
C MET A 318 -11.83 -15.17 -11.21
N ILE A 319 -13.07 -14.89 -10.86
CA ILE A 319 -14.01 -14.16 -11.73
C ILE A 319 -13.59 -12.69 -11.81
N LYS A 320 -13.39 -12.03 -10.67
CA LYS A 320 -12.94 -10.63 -10.62
C LYS A 320 -11.54 -10.47 -11.22
N SER A 321 -10.65 -11.43 -10.99
CA SER A 321 -9.32 -11.44 -11.65
C SER A 321 -9.41 -11.51 -13.17
N SER A 322 -10.37 -12.23 -13.71
CA SER A 322 -10.58 -12.27 -15.17
C SER A 322 -11.10 -10.96 -15.76
N MET A 323 -11.70 -10.11 -14.93
CA MET A 323 -12.12 -8.74 -15.32
C MET A 323 -10.99 -7.71 -15.23
N MET A 324 -9.88 -8.06 -14.60
CA MET A 324 -8.74 -7.14 -14.36
C MET A 324 -8.26 -6.49 -15.66
N GLU A 325 -8.22 -7.24 -16.76
CA GLU A 325 -7.80 -6.72 -18.07
C GLU A 325 -8.72 -5.58 -18.54
N ARG A 326 -10.05 -5.78 -18.47
CA ARG A 326 -11.02 -4.76 -18.87
C ARG A 326 -10.85 -3.49 -18.05
N HIS A 327 -10.79 -3.62 -16.72
CA HIS A 327 -10.66 -2.46 -15.84
C HIS A 327 -9.32 -1.72 -16.05
N CYS A 328 -8.21 -2.44 -16.23
CA CYS A 328 -6.92 -1.81 -16.58
C CYS A 328 -7.00 -1.07 -17.92
N TYR A 329 -7.63 -1.68 -18.93
CA TYR A 329 -7.81 -1.05 -20.24
C TYR A 329 -8.67 0.23 -20.12
N ASP A 330 -9.78 0.18 -19.39
CA ASP A 330 -10.69 1.33 -19.20
C ASP A 330 -9.99 2.49 -18.49
N LEU A 331 -9.22 2.23 -17.42
CA LEU A 331 -8.43 3.26 -16.74
C LEU A 331 -7.33 3.83 -17.64
N TRP A 332 -6.61 2.96 -18.35
CA TRP A 332 -5.55 3.37 -19.28
C TRP A 332 -6.07 4.26 -20.41
N GLN A 333 -7.17 3.88 -21.08
CA GLN A 333 -7.72 4.66 -22.19
C GLN A 333 -8.23 6.04 -21.78
N HIS A 334 -8.60 6.20 -20.50
CA HIS A 334 -9.02 7.49 -19.94
C HIS A 334 -7.87 8.27 -19.30
N ASN A 335 -6.62 7.79 -19.43
CA ASN A 335 -5.41 8.38 -18.84
C ASN A 335 -5.49 8.56 -17.31
N ILE A 336 -6.19 7.68 -16.61
CA ILE A 336 -6.30 7.70 -15.15
C ILE A 336 -5.11 6.92 -14.58
N PRO A 337 -4.27 7.54 -13.71
CA PRO A 337 -3.24 6.80 -12.99
C PRO A 337 -3.87 5.73 -12.10
N PHE A 338 -3.35 4.51 -12.13
CA PHE A 338 -3.93 3.43 -11.35
C PHE A 338 -2.88 2.45 -10.82
N TYR A 339 -3.26 1.74 -9.76
CA TYR A 339 -2.57 0.55 -9.27
C TYR A 339 -3.42 -0.68 -9.56
N VAL A 340 -2.78 -1.82 -9.77
CA VAL A 340 -3.42 -3.12 -9.67
C VAL A 340 -3.31 -3.63 -8.24
N CYS A 341 -4.42 -4.06 -7.66
CA CYS A 341 -4.53 -4.39 -6.25
C CYS A 341 -5.02 -5.84 -6.05
N PRO A 342 -4.17 -6.85 -6.28
CA PRO A 342 -4.51 -8.23 -5.97
C PRO A 342 -4.42 -8.50 -4.48
N GLY A 343 -5.01 -9.61 -4.04
CA GLY A 343 -5.00 -10.04 -2.66
C GLY A 343 -4.24 -11.35 -2.42
N ASN A 344 -3.71 -11.54 -1.22
CA ASN A 344 -3.06 -12.78 -0.80
C ASN A 344 -4.06 -13.94 -0.53
N SER A 345 -5.36 -13.68 -0.66
CA SER A 345 -6.44 -14.68 -0.50
C SER A 345 -6.43 -15.45 0.82
N ASN A 346 -5.95 -14.82 1.87
CA ASN A 346 -5.92 -15.41 3.21
C ASN A 346 -7.27 -15.35 3.94
N TRP A 347 -8.06 -14.29 3.73
CA TRP A 347 -9.33 -14.08 4.40
C TRP A 347 -10.36 -15.17 4.07
N LEU A 348 -11.30 -15.40 4.98
CA LEU A 348 -12.33 -16.45 4.88
C LEU A 348 -11.75 -17.87 4.64
N SER A 349 -10.56 -18.14 5.15
CA SER A 349 -9.88 -19.42 4.98
C SER A 349 -8.94 -19.68 6.16
N THR A 350 -8.89 -20.93 6.63
CA THR A 350 -7.99 -21.35 7.72
C THR A 350 -6.52 -21.51 7.26
N THR A 351 -6.31 -21.78 5.98
CA THR A 351 -4.98 -22.12 5.41
C THR A 351 -4.57 -21.26 4.22
N GLY A 352 -5.43 -20.29 3.84
CA GLY A 352 -5.26 -19.55 2.60
C GLY A 352 -5.76 -20.32 1.36
N ARG A 353 -5.92 -19.63 0.25
CA ARG A 353 -6.39 -20.15 -1.04
C ARG A 353 -5.29 -19.98 -2.08
N PHE A 354 -4.27 -20.82 -2.01
CA PHE A 354 -3.04 -20.68 -2.77
C PHE A 354 -3.23 -20.59 -4.29
N ASP A 355 -4.10 -21.42 -4.87
CA ASP A 355 -4.35 -21.40 -6.31
C ASP A 355 -5.03 -20.09 -6.74
N VAL A 356 -6.01 -19.61 -5.95
CA VAL A 356 -6.68 -18.33 -6.19
C VAL A 356 -5.67 -17.18 -6.06
N MET A 357 -4.87 -17.18 -5.00
CA MET A 357 -3.81 -16.19 -4.80
C MET A 357 -2.84 -16.17 -5.98
N SER A 358 -2.28 -17.32 -6.36
CA SER A 358 -1.29 -17.42 -7.44
C SER A 358 -1.84 -16.92 -8.77
N PHE A 359 -3.09 -17.27 -9.09
CA PHE A 359 -3.78 -16.77 -10.28
C PHE A 359 -3.99 -15.26 -10.21
N ASN A 360 -4.49 -14.76 -9.09
CA ASN A 360 -4.79 -13.34 -8.88
C ASN A 360 -3.54 -12.47 -8.97
N LEU A 361 -2.47 -12.83 -8.25
CA LEU A 361 -1.21 -12.09 -8.25
C LEU A 361 -0.60 -12.01 -9.65
N ARG A 362 -0.58 -13.12 -10.38
CA ARG A 362 -0.02 -13.18 -11.74
C ARG A 362 -0.84 -12.33 -12.70
N THR A 363 -2.16 -12.52 -12.74
CA THR A 363 -3.04 -11.76 -13.63
C THR A 363 -2.94 -10.26 -13.40
N ALA A 364 -2.94 -9.83 -12.14
CA ALA A 364 -2.78 -8.42 -11.81
C ALA A 364 -1.42 -7.88 -12.28
N GLY A 365 -0.34 -8.63 -12.07
CA GLY A 365 1.00 -8.24 -12.54
C GLY A 365 1.08 -8.11 -14.06
N GLU A 366 0.62 -9.12 -14.79
CA GLU A 366 0.63 -9.12 -16.27
C GLU A 366 -0.21 -7.97 -16.84
N MET A 367 -1.42 -7.76 -16.32
CA MET A 367 -2.31 -6.70 -16.81
C MET A 367 -1.82 -5.31 -16.39
N GLY A 368 -1.28 -5.17 -15.18
CA GLY A 368 -0.67 -3.94 -14.73
C GLY A 368 0.49 -3.49 -15.62
N VAL A 369 1.41 -4.39 -15.94
CA VAL A 369 2.53 -4.10 -16.88
C VAL A 369 1.99 -3.77 -18.27
N LYS A 370 1.07 -4.57 -18.79
CA LYS A 370 0.49 -4.39 -20.13
C LYS A 370 -0.14 -3.01 -20.33
N TYR A 371 -0.85 -2.49 -19.32
CA TYR A 371 -1.59 -1.23 -19.41
C TYR A 371 -0.92 -0.08 -18.64
N GLY A 372 0.33 -0.24 -18.21
CA GLY A 372 1.12 0.83 -17.62
C GLY A 372 0.65 1.32 -16.25
N ALA A 373 0.18 0.39 -15.41
CA ALA A 373 -0.15 0.70 -14.02
C ALA A 373 1.06 1.33 -13.31
N LYS A 374 0.82 2.37 -12.53
CA LYS A 374 1.86 3.06 -11.74
C LYS A 374 2.34 2.23 -10.56
N GLY A 375 1.47 1.36 -10.06
CA GLY A 375 1.78 0.56 -8.90
C GLY A 375 1.12 -0.82 -8.89
N TYR A 376 1.70 -1.66 -8.03
CA TYR A 376 1.19 -2.97 -7.66
C TYR A 376 1.04 -3.00 -6.14
N MET A 377 -0.19 -3.08 -5.64
CA MET A 377 -0.50 -3.12 -4.21
C MET A 377 -0.99 -4.51 -3.82
N LEU A 378 -0.18 -5.25 -3.09
CA LEU A 378 -0.64 -6.50 -2.47
C LEU A 378 -1.51 -6.19 -1.26
N THR A 379 -2.76 -6.64 -1.27
CA THR A 379 -3.67 -6.48 -0.14
C THR A 379 -3.69 -7.73 0.74
N ASP A 380 -3.61 -7.52 2.06
CA ASP A 380 -3.66 -8.55 3.09
C ASP A 380 -4.83 -8.27 4.03
N TRP A 381 -6.01 -8.78 3.64
CA TRP A 381 -7.24 -8.59 4.40
C TRP A 381 -7.31 -9.49 5.61
N GLY A 382 -7.71 -8.93 6.75
CA GLY A 382 -7.84 -9.63 8.03
C GLY A 382 -9.24 -10.16 8.33
N CYS A 383 -10.21 -9.95 7.45
CA CYS A 383 -11.59 -10.28 7.73
C CYS A 383 -11.91 -11.79 7.58
N GLY A 384 -12.72 -12.28 8.50
CA GLY A 384 -13.24 -13.66 8.53
C GLY A 384 -12.60 -14.55 9.58
N GLU A 385 -13.35 -15.57 9.99
CA GLU A 385 -12.89 -16.56 10.97
C GLU A 385 -11.70 -17.37 10.44
N GLY A 386 -10.72 -17.63 11.28
CA GLY A 386 -9.54 -18.44 10.94
C GLY A 386 -8.30 -17.66 10.57
N HIS A 387 -8.39 -16.35 10.35
CA HIS A 387 -7.27 -15.49 9.97
C HIS A 387 -6.43 -15.08 11.18
N ARG A 388 -5.64 -15.99 11.72
CA ARG A 388 -4.87 -15.73 12.96
C ARG A 388 -3.36 -15.79 12.79
N SER A 389 -2.88 -16.02 11.58
CA SER A 389 -1.46 -16.18 11.33
C SER A 389 -0.96 -15.10 10.39
N ILE A 390 -0.32 -14.11 10.96
CA ILE A 390 0.65 -13.32 10.22
C ILE A 390 1.90 -14.17 10.19
N CYS A 391 2.24 -14.74 9.05
CA CYS A 391 3.53 -15.39 8.87
C CYS A 391 3.95 -16.22 10.09
N GLY A 392 3.40 -17.41 10.22
CA GLY A 392 3.97 -18.40 11.12
C GLY A 392 5.39 -18.74 10.74
#